data_80ddee17a7b8e0cd8ba8eb2c9669654a
#
_entry.id   80ddee17a7b8e0cd8ba8eb2c9669654a
#
_cell.length_a   1.000
_cell.length_b   1.000
_cell.length_c   1.000
_cell.angle_alpha   90.00
_cell.angle_beta   90.00
_cell.angle_gamma   90.00
#
_symmetry.space_group_name_H-M   'P 1'
#
loop_
_entity.id
_entity.type
_entity.pdbx_description
1 polymer ?
#
loop_
_entity_poly.entity_id
_entity_poly.type
_entity_poly.pdbx_seq_one_letter_code
_entity_poly.pdbx_strand_id
1 'polypeptide(L)'
;ERDANWLTDNGISQVVVQSSRLGIYYDHAEKLVQLGKAYACTCKAEEWREQKNKSIACPCRNLNVKENQQRYAKMFNGYAEGEIVLRLKTDITHKNPAMRDFGLMRIVEHVHPKTGKEQRVWPLMVFAVAVDDHELGITHVLNGKDHTDNAEKERQIMACFGWTFPEYKHWGMINFEGFILSTSETRKAIERNEYHGWEDIRLPFLPALKRRGYQPGAFRRYATEIGLSLNDKTVSREEFWKNINAFNKDILDPLSERYFFVDNPVGIVIQGAPAKKVELEKQPDFPERGNRILLGTKEVYIAESDFRRLGEGYVHRLMDYCNFKFKNNKFTYVPGRYEEYKNSEHKGNIIHWLPQQGNVPVEVVLEHNIISMGIGEDGMKVLKVGQIVQLERRYFARVDAVTPDKIVLWYLHK
;
A
#
# COMPACT_ATOMS: atom_id res chain seq x y z
N GLU A 1 7.62 -0.56 9.49
CA GLU A 1 8.89 -1.15 9.05
C GLU A 1 8.70 -2.10 7.87
N ARG A 2 7.93 -3.18 8.01
CA ARG A 2 7.69 -4.18 6.96
C ARG A 2 7.21 -3.57 5.64
N ASP A 3 6.26 -2.66 5.68
CA ASP A 3 5.66 -2.07 4.48
C ASP A 3 6.59 -1.03 3.85
N ALA A 4 7.32 -0.26 4.66
CA ALA A 4 8.34 0.66 4.18
C ALA A 4 9.51 -0.09 3.52
N ASN A 5 9.97 -1.19 4.11
CA ASN A 5 10.99 -2.07 3.51
C ASN A 5 10.52 -2.66 2.16
N TRP A 6 9.24 -2.97 2.03
CA TRP A 6 8.68 -3.45 0.77
C TRP A 6 8.61 -2.36 -0.31
N LEU A 7 8.30 -1.10 0.07
CA LEU A 7 8.17 0.01 -0.88
C LEU A 7 9.50 0.56 -1.38
N THR A 8 10.60 0.33 -0.67
CA THR A 8 11.93 0.87 -1.01
C THR A 8 12.83 -0.17 -1.66
N ASP A 9 13.70 0.23 -2.60
CA ASP A 9 14.60 -0.71 -3.28
C ASP A 9 15.69 -1.25 -2.36
N ASN A 10 16.22 -0.39 -1.47
CA ASN A 10 17.33 -0.72 -0.57
C ASN A 10 16.86 -1.01 0.86
N GLY A 11 15.55 -1.01 1.09
CA GLY A 11 14.98 -1.10 2.42
C GLY A 11 15.18 0.18 3.25
N ILE A 12 14.89 0.10 4.54
CA ILE A 12 15.19 1.15 5.52
C ILE A 12 16.51 0.82 6.21
N SER A 13 17.40 1.80 6.29
CA SER A 13 18.71 1.60 6.93
C SER A 13 18.61 1.48 8.45
N GLN A 14 17.65 2.19 9.07
CA GLN A 14 17.52 2.23 10.52
C GLN A 14 16.08 2.52 10.96
N VAL A 15 15.67 1.87 12.06
CA VAL A 15 14.44 2.19 12.79
C VAL A 15 14.80 2.88 14.09
N VAL A 16 14.32 4.10 14.26
CA VAL A 16 14.55 4.91 15.46
C VAL A 16 13.24 5.07 16.22
N VAL A 17 13.25 4.67 17.49
CA VAL A 17 12.08 4.74 18.37
C VAL A 17 12.29 5.85 19.39
N GLN A 18 11.57 6.95 19.27
CA GLN A 18 11.73 8.16 20.11
C GLN A 18 11.61 7.88 21.61
N SER A 19 10.70 6.99 22.03
CA SER A 19 10.56 6.64 23.45
C SER A 19 11.77 5.91 24.05
N SER A 20 12.69 5.43 23.23
CA SER A 20 13.97 4.84 23.67
C SER A 20 15.12 5.85 23.70
N ARG A 21 14.87 7.13 23.37
CA ARG A 21 15.86 8.19 23.23
C ARG A 21 15.65 9.34 24.21
N LEU A 22 14.81 9.17 25.20
CA LEU A 22 14.41 10.25 26.13
C LEU A 22 15.60 10.95 26.78
N GLY A 23 16.67 10.20 27.13
CA GLY A 23 17.89 10.80 27.69
C GLY A 23 18.49 11.89 26.80
N ILE A 24 18.57 11.63 25.48
CA ILE A 24 19.10 12.62 24.51
C ILE A 24 18.23 13.88 24.52
N TYR A 25 16.92 13.74 24.55
CA TYR A 25 16.03 14.91 24.59
C TYR A 25 16.15 15.67 25.92
N TYR A 26 16.34 14.98 27.04
CA TYR A 26 16.54 15.61 28.33
C TYR A 26 17.83 16.46 28.36
N ASP A 27 18.94 15.91 27.83
CA ASP A 27 20.23 16.61 27.76
C ASP A 27 20.12 17.87 26.90
N HIS A 28 19.46 17.80 25.74
CA HIS A 28 19.26 18.96 24.89
C HIS A 28 18.28 19.99 25.50
N ALA A 29 17.25 19.54 26.19
CA ALA A 29 16.32 20.43 26.88
C ALA A 29 17.04 21.19 28.03
N GLU A 30 17.85 20.48 28.83
CA GLU A 30 18.67 21.09 29.89
C GLU A 30 19.63 22.13 29.32
N LYS A 31 20.30 21.81 28.19
CA LYS A 31 21.20 22.73 27.49
C LYS A 31 20.48 24.00 27.02
N LEU A 32 19.27 23.89 26.49
CA LEU A 32 18.45 25.07 26.13
C LEU A 32 18.12 25.95 27.33
N VAL A 33 17.85 25.33 28.49
CA VAL A 33 17.62 26.06 29.75
C VAL A 33 18.90 26.76 30.21
N GLN A 34 20.05 26.08 30.16
CA GLN A 34 21.36 26.64 30.51
C GLN A 34 21.75 27.83 29.61
N LEU A 35 21.45 27.73 28.31
CA LEU A 35 21.66 28.81 27.36
C LEU A 35 20.65 29.97 27.52
N GLY A 36 19.70 29.86 28.41
CA GLY A 36 18.62 30.83 28.57
C GLY A 36 17.65 30.91 27.39
N LYS A 37 17.68 29.90 26.50
CA LYS A 37 16.81 29.80 25.32
C LYS A 37 15.49 29.07 25.57
N ALA A 38 15.36 28.41 26.74
CA ALA A 38 14.10 27.80 27.18
C ALA A 38 13.78 28.21 28.59
N TYR A 39 12.50 28.13 29.00
CA TYR A 39 12.03 28.43 30.31
C TYR A 39 10.88 27.52 30.75
N ALA A 40 10.81 27.19 32.01
CA ALA A 40 9.81 26.36 32.63
C ALA A 40 8.61 27.20 33.11
N CYS A 41 7.49 27.10 32.37
CA CYS A 41 6.30 27.91 32.58
C CYS A 41 5.26 27.19 33.42
N THR A 42 4.83 27.84 34.50
CA THR A 42 3.77 27.36 35.40
C THR A 42 2.44 28.14 35.26
N CYS A 43 2.32 29.02 34.26
CA CYS A 43 1.07 29.71 33.99
C CYS A 43 0.00 28.72 33.53
N LYS A 44 -1.26 28.96 33.97
CA LYS A 44 -2.39 28.19 33.46
C LYS A 44 -2.50 28.30 31.97
N ALA A 45 -2.90 27.21 31.31
CA ALA A 45 -2.91 27.10 29.84
C ALA A 45 -3.75 28.20 29.19
N GLU A 46 -4.87 28.61 29.79
CA GLU A 46 -5.76 29.65 29.29
C GLU A 46 -5.12 31.03 29.37
N GLU A 47 -4.58 31.39 30.56
CA GLU A 47 -3.89 32.67 30.77
C GLU A 47 -2.69 32.82 29.83
N TRP A 48 -1.89 31.76 29.71
CA TRP A 48 -0.76 31.75 28.78
C TRP A 48 -1.21 31.91 27.32
N ARG A 49 -2.28 31.26 26.92
CA ARG A 49 -2.81 31.36 25.54
C ARG A 49 -3.30 32.79 25.24
N GLU A 50 -3.97 33.42 26.20
CA GLU A 50 -4.42 34.78 26.05
C GLU A 50 -3.24 35.77 25.95
N GLN A 51 -2.24 35.67 26.84
CA GLN A 51 -1.03 36.49 26.82
C GLN A 51 -0.29 36.33 25.49
N LYS A 52 -0.06 35.08 25.07
CA LYS A 52 0.58 34.76 23.78
C LYS A 52 -0.16 35.42 22.59
N ASN A 53 -1.48 35.34 22.56
CA ASN A 53 -2.26 35.92 21.45
C ASN A 53 -2.15 37.46 21.45
N LYS A 54 -2.06 38.08 22.60
CA LYS A 54 -1.85 39.53 22.78
C LYS A 54 -0.39 39.95 22.64
N SER A 55 0.53 39.05 22.28
CA SER A 55 1.98 39.29 22.21
C SER A 55 2.60 39.76 23.53
N ILE A 56 2.05 39.31 24.65
CA ILE A 56 2.51 39.65 26.00
C ILE A 56 3.32 38.47 26.55
N ALA A 57 4.54 38.74 27.01
CA ALA A 57 5.39 37.75 27.68
C ALA A 57 4.81 37.36 29.03
N CYS A 58 4.72 36.07 29.33
CA CYS A 58 4.30 35.63 30.64
C CYS A 58 5.39 35.86 31.69
N PRO A 59 5.06 35.99 32.99
CA PRO A 59 6.04 36.27 34.07
C PRO A 59 7.16 35.22 34.13
N CYS A 60 6.86 33.95 33.84
CA CYS A 60 7.84 32.87 33.89
C CYS A 60 8.98 33.03 32.85
N ARG A 61 8.74 33.74 31.76
CA ARG A 61 9.73 33.97 30.72
C ARG A 61 10.94 34.77 31.18
N ASN A 62 10.76 35.65 32.17
CA ASN A 62 11.78 36.56 32.68
C ASN A 62 12.57 36.00 33.87
N LEU A 63 12.28 34.77 34.28
CA LEU A 63 13.05 34.11 35.35
C LEU A 63 14.49 33.90 34.90
N ASN A 64 15.43 33.98 35.84
CA ASN A 64 16.84 33.72 35.53
C ASN A 64 17.11 32.24 35.23
N VAL A 65 18.30 31.94 34.72
CA VAL A 65 18.68 30.59 34.32
C VAL A 65 18.61 29.61 35.52
N LYS A 66 19.10 30.00 36.70
CA LYS A 66 19.12 29.13 37.85
C LYS A 66 17.71 28.73 38.35
N GLU A 67 16.77 29.66 38.33
CA GLU A 67 15.36 29.38 38.64
C GLU A 67 14.72 28.46 37.61
N ASN A 68 15.01 28.68 36.35
CA ASN A 68 14.52 27.80 35.27
C ASN A 68 15.11 26.39 35.34
N GLN A 69 16.40 26.23 35.70
CA GLN A 69 17.02 24.93 35.93
C GLN A 69 16.32 24.18 37.09
N GLN A 70 16.07 24.90 38.19
CA GLN A 70 15.37 24.31 39.35
C GLN A 70 13.94 23.86 39.01
N ARG A 71 13.21 24.66 38.24
CA ARG A 71 11.87 24.30 37.76
C ARG A 71 11.91 23.14 36.79
N TYR A 72 12.87 23.12 35.88
CA TYR A 72 13.07 22.02 34.92
C TYR A 72 13.34 20.69 35.65
N ALA A 73 14.26 20.69 36.62
CA ALA A 73 14.54 19.52 37.44
C ALA A 73 13.29 19.01 38.18
N LYS A 74 12.46 19.92 38.68
CA LYS A 74 11.19 19.59 39.37
C LYS A 74 10.10 19.02 38.42
N MET A 75 10.26 19.13 37.08
CA MET A 75 9.33 18.45 36.14
C MET A 75 9.35 16.94 36.36
N PHE A 76 10.48 16.39 36.76
CA PHE A 76 10.64 14.94 36.91
C PHE A 76 10.02 14.37 38.18
N ASN A 77 9.87 15.16 39.26
CA ASN A 77 9.42 14.66 40.57
C ASN A 77 8.64 15.65 41.44
N GLY A 78 8.37 16.88 40.96
CA GLY A 78 7.82 17.93 41.84
C GLY A 78 6.55 18.62 41.30
N TYR A 79 6.14 18.40 40.07
CA TYR A 79 4.92 18.95 39.48
C TYR A 79 4.02 17.83 38.99
N ALA A 80 2.71 18.06 38.94
CA ALA A 80 1.74 17.19 38.33
C ALA A 80 1.55 17.52 36.84
N GLU A 81 0.85 16.66 36.12
CA GLU A 81 0.46 16.89 34.73
C GLU A 81 -0.38 18.17 34.60
N GLY A 82 -0.04 19.01 33.64
CA GLY A 82 -0.71 20.29 33.38
C GLY A 82 -0.18 21.48 34.21
N GLU A 83 0.62 21.26 35.24
CA GLU A 83 1.13 22.35 36.08
C GLU A 83 2.34 23.08 35.51
N ILE A 84 3.11 22.42 34.65
CA ILE A 84 4.32 22.98 34.08
C ILE A 84 4.57 22.51 32.65
N VAL A 85 5.09 23.40 31.80
CA VAL A 85 5.51 23.12 30.41
C VAL A 85 6.85 23.81 30.17
N LEU A 86 7.83 23.07 29.62
CA LEU A 86 9.05 23.70 29.10
C LEU A 86 8.74 24.34 27.76
N ARG A 87 9.11 25.62 27.57
CA ARG A 87 8.87 26.42 26.35
C ARG A 87 10.15 26.98 25.78
N LEU A 88 10.24 27.09 24.47
CA LEU A 88 11.28 27.83 23.80
C LEU A 88 11.05 29.34 23.96
N LYS A 89 12.10 30.13 24.22
CA LYS A 89 12.05 31.59 24.13
C LYS A 89 12.21 32.01 22.67
N THR A 90 11.14 32.52 22.09
CA THR A 90 11.11 32.98 20.71
C THR A 90 10.77 34.46 20.61
N ASP A 91 10.53 34.97 19.43
CA ASP A 91 9.95 36.29 19.26
C ASP A 91 8.48 36.28 19.66
N ILE A 92 8.15 36.85 20.82
CA ILE A 92 6.78 36.92 21.34
C ILE A 92 5.85 37.79 20.48
N THR A 93 6.43 38.65 19.61
CA THR A 93 5.69 39.53 18.70
C THR A 93 5.55 38.94 17.29
N HIS A 94 6.06 37.75 17.06
CA HIS A 94 5.99 37.08 15.76
C HIS A 94 4.58 37.10 15.19
N LYS A 95 4.42 37.39 13.87
CA LYS A 95 3.12 37.52 13.19
C LYS A 95 2.25 36.27 13.35
N ASN A 96 2.86 35.08 13.19
CA ASN A 96 2.17 33.81 13.42
C ASN A 96 2.23 33.45 14.92
N PRO A 97 1.09 33.46 15.67
CA PRO A 97 1.07 33.09 17.07
C PRO A 97 1.57 31.67 17.37
N ALA A 98 1.53 30.75 16.40
CA ALA A 98 2.05 29.39 16.56
C ALA A 98 3.57 29.36 16.81
N MET A 99 4.28 30.38 16.39
CA MET A 99 5.76 30.53 16.57
C MET A 99 6.15 31.14 17.90
N ARG A 100 5.20 31.67 18.67
CA ARG A 100 5.48 32.41 19.92
C ARG A 100 5.61 31.43 21.09
N ASP A 101 6.75 31.36 21.73
CA ASP A 101 7.06 30.62 22.96
C ASP A 101 6.36 29.23 23.05
N PHE A 102 6.47 28.46 21.99
CA PHE A 102 5.82 27.14 21.91
C PHE A 102 6.45 26.11 22.86
N GLY A 103 5.68 25.07 23.18
CA GLY A 103 6.13 24.02 24.11
C GLY A 103 7.22 23.12 23.51
N LEU A 104 8.16 22.70 24.33
CA LEU A 104 9.20 21.72 24.03
C LEU A 104 8.96 20.39 24.73
N MET A 105 8.59 20.42 26.03
CA MET A 105 8.35 19.23 26.85
C MET A 105 7.18 19.46 27.80
N ARG A 106 6.49 18.38 28.15
CA ARG A 106 5.39 18.36 29.11
C ARG A 106 5.40 17.11 29.98
N ILE A 107 4.68 17.15 31.08
CA ILE A 107 4.41 15.97 31.91
C ILE A 107 3.20 15.25 31.35
N VAL A 108 3.25 13.91 31.28
CA VAL A 108 2.16 13.02 30.90
C VAL A 108 2.17 11.83 31.85
N GLU A 109 1.08 11.63 32.58
CA GLU A 109 0.93 10.55 33.57
C GLU A 109 0.32 9.27 32.97
N HIS A 110 -0.01 9.29 31.67
CA HIS A 110 -0.56 8.12 30.98
C HIS A 110 0.50 7.02 30.84
N VAL A 111 0.06 5.76 31.01
CA VAL A 111 0.94 4.59 30.87
C VAL A 111 1.38 4.45 29.42
N HIS A 112 2.68 4.54 29.17
CA HIS A 112 3.24 4.39 27.84
C HIS A 112 3.46 2.91 27.50
N PRO A 113 3.09 2.41 26.29
CA PRO A 113 3.14 0.99 25.94
C PRO A 113 4.52 0.32 26.09
N LYS A 114 5.63 1.08 25.92
CA LYS A 114 7.01 0.54 26.04
C LYS A 114 7.65 0.80 27.39
N THR A 115 7.47 1.99 27.97
CA THR A 115 8.18 2.42 29.19
C THR A 115 7.30 2.37 30.44
N GLY A 116 6.05 1.94 30.31
CA GLY A 116 5.14 1.89 31.43
C GLY A 116 4.93 3.26 32.07
N LYS A 117 5.16 3.36 33.39
CA LYS A 117 5.10 4.61 34.21
C LYS A 117 6.48 5.14 34.59
N GLU A 118 7.56 4.56 34.08
CA GLU A 118 8.92 4.95 34.45
C GLU A 118 9.28 6.37 34.04
N GLN A 119 8.67 6.83 32.94
CA GLN A 119 8.93 8.14 32.37
C GLN A 119 7.67 8.98 32.38
N ARG A 120 7.79 10.21 32.87
CA ARG A 120 6.68 11.15 32.97
C ARG A 120 6.89 12.47 32.20
N VAL A 121 8.13 12.84 31.91
CA VAL A 121 8.45 14.07 31.14
C VAL A 121 8.68 13.67 29.68
N TRP A 122 7.87 14.21 28.78
CA TRP A 122 7.86 13.83 27.38
C TRP A 122 8.14 15.01 26.47
N PRO A 123 9.03 14.86 25.46
CA PRO A 123 9.20 15.87 24.45
C PRO A 123 7.94 15.99 23.61
N LEU A 124 7.63 17.20 23.17
CA LEU A 124 6.65 17.42 22.11
C LEU A 124 7.29 17.12 20.76
N MET A 125 6.47 16.75 19.78
CA MET A 125 6.91 16.26 18.48
C MET A 125 7.98 17.16 17.81
N VAL A 126 7.73 18.46 17.76
CA VAL A 126 8.66 19.41 17.12
C VAL A 126 10.05 19.45 17.77
N PHE A 127 10.13 19.22 19.09
CA PHE A 127 11.40 19.18 19.79
C PHE A 127 12.13 17.86 19.57
N ALA A 128 11.41 16.74 19.68
CA ALA A 128 11.99 15.42 19.43
C ALA A 128 12.49 15.29 17.98
N VAL A 129 11.71 15.76 17.00
CA VAL A 129 12.10 15.74 15.58
C VAL A 129 13.32 16.62 15.32
N ALA A 130 13.35 17.86 15.83
CA ALA A 130 14.50 18.75 15.64
C ALA A 130 15.81 18.17 16.20
N VAL A 131 15.73 17.48 17.35
CA VAL A 131 16.89 16.81 17.95
C VAL A 131 17.27 15.57 17.13
N ASP A 132 16.31 14.75 16.76
CA ASP A 132 16.58 13.54 15.98
C ASP A 132 17.12 13.85 14.58
N ASP A 133 16.60 14.85 13.91
CA ASP A 133 17.08 15.28 12.59
C ASP A 133 18.56 15.69 12.65
N HIS A 134 18.95 16.38 13.70
CA HIS A 134 20.37 16.74 13.93
C HIS A 134 21.22 15.49 14.24
N GLU A 135 20.83 14.72 15.24
CA GLU A 135 21.58 13.55 15.74
C GLU A 135 21.74 12.44 14.70
N LEU A 136 20.78 12.31 13.80
CA LEU A 136 20.79 11.31 12.73
C LEU A 136 21.35 11.85 11.40
N GLY A 137 21.72 13.12 11.33
CA GLY A 137 22.27 13.74 10.14
C GLY A 137 21.26 13.81 8.98
N ILE A 138 19.99 14.06 9.27
CA ILE A 138 18.94 14.19 8.24
C ILE A 138 19.23 15.40 7.36
N THR A 139 19.26 15.18 6.05
CA THR A 139 19.54 16.23 5.05
C THR A 139 18.26 16.76 4.39
N HIS A 140 17.24 15.92 4.25
CA HIS A 140 15.97 16.27 3.59
C HIS A 140 14.80 15.74 4.40
N VAL A 141 13.80 16.59 4.61
CA VAL A 141 12.52 16.25 5.26
C VAL A 141 11.40 16.43 4.27
N LEU A 142 10.64 15.35 4.01
CA LEU A 142 9.46 15.36 3.14
C LEU A 142 8.23 15.04 3.98
N ASN A 143 7.27 15.99 4.05
CA ASN A 143 6.04 15.79 4.81
C ASN A 143 4.86 16.59 4.21
N GLY A 144 3.66 16.41 4.74
CA GLY A 144 2.49 17.15 4.31
C GLY A 144 2.58 18.65 4.62
N LYS A 145 1.89 19.49 3.86
CA LYS A 145 1.87 20.96 4.05
C LYS A 145 1.32 21.40 5.41
N ASP A 146 0.57 20.55 6.09
CA ASP A 146 0.09 20.76 7.45
C ASP A 146 1.24 20.82 8.49
N HIS A 147 2.42 20.32 8.14
CA HIS A 147 3.65 20.42 8.94
C HIS A 147 4.51 21.64 8.66
N THR A 148 4.09 22.58 7.82
CA THR A 148 4.87 23.79 7.50
C THR A 148 5.23 24.60 8.75
N ASP A 149 4.27 24.80 9.66
CA ASP A 149 4.52 25.48 10.94
C ASP A 149 5.49 24.69 11.84
N ASN A 150 5.47 23.36 11.76
CA ASN A 150 6.39 22.52 12.54
C ASN A 150 7.83 22.66 12.02
N ALA A 151 8.03 22.66 10.71
CA ALA A 151 9.34 22.89 10.10
C ALA A 151 9.96 24.22 10.54
N GLU A 152 9.16 25.29 10.64
CA GLU A 152 9.64 26.58 11.11
C GLU A 152 10.00 26.55 12.61
N LYS A 153 9.22 25.85 13.46
CA LYS A 153 9.56 25.64 14.87
C LYS A 153 10.84 24.83 15.04
N GLU A 154 11.02 23.79 14.23
CA GLU A 154 12.22 22.94 14.23
C GLU A 154 13.45 23.77 13.88
N ARG A 155 13.38 24.64 12.85
CA ARG A 155 14.44 25.60 12.51
C ARG A 155 14.78 26.53 13.69
N GLN A 156 13.79 27.05 14.40
CA GLN A 156 14.01 27.90 15.57
C GLN A 156 14.71 27.15 16.72
N ILE A 157 14.34 25.88 16.94
CA ILE A 157 15.03 25.03 17.92
C ILE A 157 16.49 24.81 17.51
N MET A 158 16.74 24.38 16.27
CA MET A 158 18.06 24.12 15.74
C MET A 158 18.94 25.37 15.76
N ALA A 159 18.37 26.54 15.43
CA ALA A 159 19.07 27.83 15.49
C ALA A 159 19.55 28.17 16.92
N CYS A 160 18.85 27.76 17.97
CA CYS A 160 19.30 27.96 19.35
C CYS A 160 20.60 27.22 19.68
N PHE A 161 20.87 26.13 18.96
CA PHE A 161 22.09 25.33 19.10
C PHE A 161 23.17 25.67 18.06
N GLY A 162 22.84 26.49 17.04
CA GLY A 162 23.72 26.76 15.91
C GLY A 162 23.84 25.59 14.94
N TRP A 163 22.84 24.69 14.89
CA TRP A 163 22.82 23.55 13.99
C TRP A 163 22.42 23.95 12.56
N THR A 164 22.87 23.17 11.59
CA THR A 164 22.42 23.28 10.21
C THR A 164 21.01 22.67 10.07
N PHE A 165 20.22 23.22 9.16
CA PHE A 165 18.85 22.76 8.93
C PHE A 165 18.79 21.79 7.76
N PRO A 166 17.92 20.76 7.81
CA PRO A 166 17.59 19.97 6.63
C PRO A 166 16.82 20.81 5.60
N GLU A 167 16.80 20.37 4.35
CA GLU A 167 15.92 20.90 3.33
C GLU A 167 14.50 20.37 3.52
N TYR A 168 13.54 21.26 3.76
CA TYR A 168 12.13 20.86 3.93
C TYR A 168 11.37 20.97 2.61
N LYS A 169 10.74 19.89 2.22
CA LYS A 169 9.79 19.81 1.10
C LYS A 169 8.43 19.40 1.61
N HIS A 170 7.41 20.16 1.25
CA HIS A 170 6.05 19.88 1.64
C HIS A 170 5.20 19.53 0.42
N TRP A 171 4.18 18.69 0.59
CA TRP A 171 3.18 18.40 -0.44
C TRP A 171 1.76 18.58 0.08
N GLY A 172 0.85 18.87 -0.87
CA GLY A 172 -0.58 18.92 -0.61
C GLY A 172 -1.18 17.54 -0.36
N MET A 173 -2.38 17.50 0.19
CA MET A 173 -3.11 16.27 0.43
C MET A 173 -3.53 15.63 -0.91
N ILE A 174 -3.46 14.31 -0.99
CA ILE A 174 -4.03 13.53 -2.08
C ILE A 174 -5.32 12.89 -1.56
N ASN A 175 -6.45 13.37 -2.05
CA ASN A 175 -7.77 12.84 -1.73
C ASN A 175 -8.14 11.76 -2.74
N PHE A 176 -8.38 10.54 -2.27
CA PHE A 176 -8.83 9.43 -3.11
C PHE A 176 -10.36 9.30 -2.98
N GLU A 177 -11.09 9.68 -4.01
CA GLU A 177 -12.55 9.54 -4.05
C GLU A 177 -12.97 8.08 -4.21
N GLY A 178 -14.04 7.70 -3.52
CA GLY A 178 -14.59 6.34 -3.60
C GLY A 178 -13.80 5.28 -2.83
N PHE A 179 -12.83 5.69 -1.99
CA PHE A 179 -12.10 4.80 -1.09
C PHE A 179 -12.44 5.08 0.37
N ILE A 180 -12.52 4.02 1.17
CA ILE A 180 -12.57 4.11 2.63
C ILE A 180 -11.14 3.87 3.13
N LEU A 181 -10.45 4.96 3.50
CA LEU A 181 -9.04 4.93 3.92
C LEU A 181 -8.84 5.18 5.42
N SER A 182 -9.92 5.32 6.19
CA SER A 182 -9.85 5.50 7.64
C SER A 182 -9.39 4.21 8.32
N THR A 183 -8.18 4.21 8.87
CA THR A 183 -7.65 3.05 9.63
C THR A 183 -8.47 2.74 10.86
N SER A 184 -9.05 3.74 11.52
CA SER A 184 -9.89 3.56 12.70
C SER A 184 -11.23 2.88 12.36
N GLU A 185 -11.86 3.28 11.27
CA GLU A 185 -13.10 2.66 10.80
C GLU A 185 -12.86 1.25 10.29
N THR A 186 -11.80 1.04 9.51
CA THR A 186 -11.43 -0.28 9.02
C THR A 186 -11.10 -1.24 10.17
N ARG A 187 -10.41 -0.79 11.21
CA ARG A 187 -10.15 -1.60 12.41
C ARG A 187 -11.44 -2.05 13.07
N LYS A 188 -12.40 -1.14 13.26
CA LYS A 188 -13.72 -1.49 13.83
C LYS A 188 -14.48 -2.47 12.93
N ALA A 189 -14.37 -2.34 11.61
CA ALA A 189 -14.99 -3.28 10.67
C ALA A 189 -14.34 -4.69 10.73
N ILE A 190 -13.02 -4.76 10.91
CA ILE A 190 -12.30 -6.03 11.15
C ILE A 190 -12.74 -6.65 12.49
N GLU A 191 -12.85 -5.86 13.55
CA GLU A 191 -13.33 -6.32 14.87
C GLU A 191 -14.79 -6.85 14.82
N ARG A 192 -15.61 -6.31 13.90
CA ARG A 192 -16.97 -6.82 13.61
C ARG A 192 -17.02 -7.99 12.63
N ASN A 193 -15.87 -8.52 12.20
CA ASN A 193 -15.74 -9.58 11.19
C ASN A 193 -16.31 -9.24 9.80
N GLU A 194 -16.42 -7.97 9.44
CA GLU A 194 -16.78 -7.53 8.09
C GLU A 194 -15.65 -7.78 7.09
N TYR A 195 -14.40 -7.73 7.57
CA TYR A 195 -13.17 -8.08 6.84
C TYR A 195 -12.38 -9.12 7.60
N HIS A 196 -11.67 -9.99 6.89
CA HIS A 196 -10.84 -11.06 7.47
C HIS A 196 -9.50 -10.57 8.05
N GLY A 197 -9.25 -9.27 8.05
CA GLY A 197 -8.01 -8.63 8.51
C GLY A 197 -7.52 -7.58 7.53
N TRP A 198 -6.35 -6.99 7.81
CA TRP A 198 -5.75 -5.96 6.97
C TRP A 198 -5.33 -6.45 5.58
N GLU A 199 -5.22 -7.75 5.39
CA GLU A 199 -4.88 -8.40 4.12
C GLU A 199 -6.11 -8.83 3.31
N ASP A 200 -7.33 -8.43 3.72
CA ASP A 200 -8.56 -8.77 2.99
C ASP A 200 -8.51 -8.18 1.58
N ILE A 201 -8.84 -9.01 0.58
CA ILE A 201 -8.74 -8.67 -0.85
C ILE A 201 -9.53 -7.41 -1.25
N ARG A 202 -10.57 -7.07 -0.47
CA ARG A 202 -11.45 -5.91 -0.70
C ARG A 202 -10.84 -4.59 -0.24
N LEU A 203 -9.78 -4.62 0.59
CA LEU A 203 -9.19 -3.44 1.19
C LEU A 203 -8.13 -2.80 0.27
N PRO A 204 -8.11 -1.46 0.15
CA PRO A 204 -7.12 -0.73 -0.64
C PRO A 204 -5.85 -0.40 0.17
N PHE A 205 -5.50 -1.22 1.16
CA PHE A 205 -4.32 -1.03 1.98
C PHE A 205 -3.13 -1.85 1.49
N LEU A 206 -1.92 -1.38 1.77
CA LEU A 206 -0.68 -2.02 1.31
C LEU A 206 -0.57 -3.52 1.64
N PRO A 207 -0.97 -4.01 2.83
CA PRO A 207 -0.94 -5.45 3.10
C PRO A 207 -1.80 -6.26 2.14
N ALA A 208 -3.03 -5.80 1.86
CA ALA A 208 -3.92 -6.46 0.91
C ALA A 208 -3.41 -6.39 -0.53
N LEU A 209 -2.92 -5.22 -0.95
CA LEU A 209 -2.38 -5.02 -2.29
C LEU A 209 -1.11 -5.87 -2.53
N LYS A 210 -0.22 -5.94 -1.54
CA LYS A 210 0.95 -6.82 -1.56
C LYS A 210 0.54 -8.29 -1.68
N ARG A 211 -0.45 -8.73 -0.89
CA ARG A 211 -0.97 -10.10 -0.94
C ARG A 211 -1.62 -10.41 -2.30
N ARG A 212 -2.29 -9.44 -2.92
CA ARG A 212 -2.83 -9.59 -4.28
C ARG A 212 -1.74 -9.75 -5.34
N GLY A 213 -0.55 -9.20 -5.11
CA GLY A 213 0.60 -9.30 -6.02
C GLY A 213 1.02 -7.99 -6.67
N TYR A 214 0.52 -6.84 -6.18
CA TYR A 214 1.05 -5.56 -6.63
C TYR A 214 2.52 -5.42 -6.30
N GLN A 215 3.29 -4.84 -7.20
CA GLN A 215 4.73 -4.66 -7.07
C GLN A 215 5.07 -3.26 -6.53
N PRO A 216 6.08 -3.13 -5.67
CA PRO A 216 6.46 -1.84 -5.09
C PRO A 216 6.87 -0.81 -6.16
N GLY A 217 7.47 -1.25 -7.26
CA GLY A 217 7.84 -0.40 -8.38
C GLY A 217 6.66 0.35 -9.01
N ALA A 218 5.47 -0.25 -9.02
CA ALA A 218 4.26 0.41 -9.53
C ALA A 218 3.87 1.61 -8.66
N PHE A 219 3.95 1.48 -7.34
CA PHE A 219 3.66 2.57 -6.40
C PHE A 219 4.70 3.68 -6.48
N ARG A 220 5.99 3.34 -6.59
CA ARG A 220 7.05 4.33 -6.75
C ARG A 220 6.87 5.14 -8.04
N ARG A 221 6.56 4.45 -9.16
CA ARG A 221 6.28 5.13 -10.43
C ARG A 221 5.06 6.05 -10.31
N TYR A 222 3.99 5.59 -9.66
CA TYR A 222 2.80 6.40 -9.42
C TYR A 222 3.11 7.63 -8.58
N ALA A 223 3.88 7.48 -7.49
CA ALA A 223 4.29 8.60 -6.65
C ALA A 223 5.16 9.62 -7.41
N THR A 224 6.06 9.13 -8.29
CA THR A 224 6.91 9.98 -9.12
C THR A 224 6.08 10.79 -10.14
N GLU A 225 5.07 10.17 -10.75
CA GLU A 225 4.20 10.85 -11.73
C GLU A 225 3.27 11.88 -11.07
N ILE A 226 2.77 11.61 -9.87
CA ILE A 226 2.02 12.60 -9.10
C ILE A 226 2.92 13.79 -8.76
N GLY A 227 4.18 13.53 -8.41
CA GLY A 227 5.18 14.53 -8.07
C GLY A 227 4.86 15.29 -6.77
N LEU A 228 5.78 16.18 -6.39
CA LEU A 228 5.65 17.04 -5.21
C LEU A 228 4.98 18.36 -5.61
N SER A 229 3.85 18.68 -5.01
CA SER A 229 3.10 19.93 -5.21
C SER A 229 2.43 20.33 -3.90
N LEU A 230 2.43 21.62 -3.59
CA LEU A 230 1.69 22.16 -2.42
C LEU A 230 0.17 22.15 -2.61
N ASN A 231 -0.29 22.03 -3.85
CA ASN A 231 -1.72 21.98 -4.14
C ASN A 231 -2.30 20.61 -3.76
N ASP A 232 -3.46 20.62 -3.13
CA ASP A 232 -4.23 19.40 -2.92
C ASP A 232 -4.68 18.83 -4.26
N LYS A 233 -4.66 17.52 -4.36
CA LYS A 233 -5.10 16.78 -5.55
C LYS A 233 -6.23 15.84 -5.16
N THR A 234 -7.17 15.68 -6.07
CA THR A 234 -8.24 14.68 -5.96
C THR A 234 -8.07 13.69 -7.08
N VAL A 235 -8.06 12.41 -6.75
CA VAL A 235 -7.90 11.29 -7.67
C VAL A 235 -9.12 10.39 -7.53
N SER A 236 -9.83 10.13 -8.63
CA SER A 236 -10.94 9.18 -8.61
C SER A 236 -10.46 7.74 -8.44
N ARG A 237 -11.36 6.87 -7.96
CA ARG A 237 -11.07 5.44 -7.81
C ARG A 237 -10.68 4.80 -9.15
N GLU A 238 -11.38 5.15 -10.22
CA GLU A 238 -11.13 4.64 -11.56
C GLU A 238 -9.75 5.07 -12.08
N GLU A 239 -9.39 6.33 -11.90
CA GLU A 239 -8.10 6.87 -12.32
C GLU A 239 -6.95 6.20 -11.55
N PHE A 240 -7.08 6.08 -10.22
CA PHE A 240 -6.08 5.39 -9.42
C PHE A 240 -5.83 3.96 -9.92
N TRP A 241 -6.90 3.16 -10.06
CA TRP A 241 -6.75 1.77 -10.48
C TRP A 241 -6.26 1.66 -11.93
N LYS A 242 -6.68 2.54 -12.83
CA LYS A 242 -6.18 2.57 -14.20
C LYS A 242 -4.66 2.76 -14.24
N ASN A 243 -4.15 3.72 -13.51
CA ASN A 243 -2.72 4.05 -13.50
C ASN A 243 -1.89 2.96 -12.80
N ILE A 244 -2.27 2.59 -11.58
CA ILE A 244 -1.50 1.61 -10.81
C ILE A 244 -1.50 0.23 -11.48
N ASN A 245 -2.62 -0.18 -12.09
CA ASN A 245 -2.71 -1.43 -12.83
C ASN A 245 -1.85 -1.42 -14.10
N ALA A 246 -1.80 -0.30 -14.83
CA ALA A 246 -0.94 -0.17 -16.00
C ALA A 246 0.54 -0.30 -15.62
N PHE A 247 0.99 0.41 -14.57
CA PHE A 247 2.37 0.32 -14.10
C PHE A 247 2.72 -1.07 -13.57
N ASN A 248 1.79 -1.70 -12.87
CA ASN A 248 1.99 -3.04 -12.36
C ASN A 248 2.04 -4.08 -13.49
N LYS A 249 1.22 -3.92 -14.52
CA LYS A 249 1.23 -4.76 -15.70
C LYS A 249 2.57 -4.67 -16.45
N ASP A 250 3.10 -3.47 -16.65
CA ASP A 250 4.41 -3.27 -17.29
C ASP A 250 5.53 -4.06 -16.59
N ILE A 251 5.42 -4.21 -15.25
CA ILE A 251 6.38 -4.98 -14.47
C ILE A 251 6.12 -6.49 -14.57
N LEU A 252 4.85 -6.89 -14.53
CA LEU A 252 4.47 -8.29 -14.39
C LEU A 252 4.39 -9.05 -15.69
N ASP A 253 3.95 -8.41 -16.78
CA ASP A 253 3.74 -9.10 -18.06
C ASP A 253 5.00 -9.80 -18.58
N PRO A 254 6.20 -9.18 -18.51
CA PRO A 254 7.43 -9.87 -18.88
C PRO A 254 7.80 -11.04 -17.95
N LEU A 255 7.32 -11.04 -16.71
CA LEU A 255 7.72 -12.01 -15.68
C LEU A 255 6.75 -13.18 -15.54
N SER A 256 5.49 -13.02 -15.94
CA SER A 256 4.42 -13.96 -15.68
C SER A 256 4.29 -15.02 -16.77
N GLU A 257 4.20 -16.27 -16.39
CA GLU A 257 3.79 -17.36 -17.30
C GLU A 257 2.28 -17.32 -17.48
N ARG A 258 1.81 -17.70 -18.69
CA ARG A 258 0.41 -17.74 -19.06
C ARG A 258 -0.15 -19.14 -18.92
N TYR A 259 -1.40 -19.22 -18.42
CA TYR A 259 -2.13 -20.48 -18.27
C TYR A 259 -3.59 -20.30 -18.68
N PHE A 260 -4.20 -21.36 -19.24
CA PHE A 260 -5.63 -21.41 -19.41
C PHE A 260 -6.31 -21.75 -18.07
N PHE A 261 -7.40 -21.07 -17.82
CA PHE A 261 -8.30 -21.32 -16.72
C PHE A 261 -9.74 -21.38 -17.25
N VAL A 262 -10.44 -22.43 -16.92
CA VAL A 262 -11.85 -22.66 -17.30
C VAL A 262 -12.69 -22.65 -16.02
N ASP A 263 -13.41 -21.56 -15.81
CA ASP A 263 -14.34 -21.43 -14.68
C ASP A 263 -15.66 -22.17 -14.97
N ASN A 264 -16.25 -22.79 -13.94
CA ASN A 264 -17.46 -23.61 -14.06
C ASN A 264 -17.43 -24.48 -15.32
N PRO A 265 -16.51 -25.47 -15.38
CA PRO A 265 -16.22 -26.20 -16.61
C PRO A 265 -17.42 -27.00 -17.11
N VAL A 266 -17.74 -26.82 -18.39
CA VAL A 266 -18.76 -27.58 -19.11
C VAL A 266 -18.04 -28.48 -20.13
N GLY A 267 -18.27 -29.78 -20.02
CA GLY A 267 -17.72 -30.74 -20.99
C GLY A 267 -18.50 -30.71 -22.31
N ILE A 268 -17.78 -30.61 -23.42
CA ILE A 268 -18.36 -30.71 -24.78
C ILE A 268 -17.65 -31.77 -25.59
N VAL A 269 -18.35 -32.37 -26.55
CA VAL A 269 -17.82 -33.39 -27.43
C VAL A 269 -17.90 -32.88 -28.88
N ILE A 270 -16.77 -32.53 -29.48
CA ILE A 270 -16.70 -32.01 -30.87
C ILE A 270 -16.49 -33.18 -31.80
N GLN A 271 -17.55 -33.57 -32.52
CA GLN A 271 -17.51 -34.67 -33.48
C GLN A 271 -16.52 -34.38 -34.61
N GLY A 272 -15.59 -35.30 -34.85
CA GLY A 272 -14.58 -35.17 -35.91
C GLY A 272 -13.35 -34.33 -35.54
N ALA A 273 -13.26 -33.79 -34.33
CA ALA A 273 -12.07 -33.06 -33.90
C ALA A 273 -10.83 -33.99 -33.88
N PRO A 274 -9.69 -33.54 -34.45
CA PRO A 274 -8.49 -34.38 -34.52
C PRO A 274 -7.81 -34.48 -33.17
N ALA A 275 -7.26 -35.66 -32.84
CA ALA A 275 -6.31 -35.74 -31.72
C ALA A 275 -5.02 -35.00 -32.11
N LYS A 276 -4.68 -33.96 -31.34
CA LYS A 276 -3.56 -33.08 -31.67
C LYS A 276 -2.84 -32.59 -30.39
N LYS A 277 -1.54 -32.59 -30.43
CA LYS A 277 -0.71 -31.91 -29.47
C LYS A 277 -0.67 -30.40 -29.77
N VAL A 278 -1.12 -29.59 -28.86
CA VAL A 278 -1.13 -28.12 -28.99
C VAL A 278 -0.02 -27.56 -28.12
N GLU A 279 0.92 -26.90 -28.77
CA GLU A 279 2.05 -26.24 -28.10
C GLU A 279 1.75 -24.76 -28.03
N LEU A 280 1.81 -24.22 -26.79
CA LEU A 280 1.55 -22.82 -26.47
C LEU A 280 2.77 -22.27 -25.73
N GLU A 281 3.21 -21.09 -26.11
CA GLU A 281 4.30 -20.40 -25.41
C GLU A 281 3.87 -20.07 -23.97
N LYS A 282 4.77 -20.28 -23.01
CA LYS A 282 4.54 -19.87 -21.63
C LYS A 282 4.49 -18.36 -21.49
N GLN A 283 5.31 -17.67 -22.30
CA GLN A 283 5.33 -16.22 -22.42
C GLN A 283 5.72 -15.86 -23.86
N PRO A 284 4.80 -15.30 -24.67
CA PRO A 284 5.04 -15.04 -26.10
C PRO A 284 6.22 -14.10 -26.39
N ASP A 285 6.49 -13.13 -25.51
CA ASP A 285 7.60 -12.19 -25.68
C ASP A 285 8.97 -12.79 -25.26
N PHE A 286 8.96 -13.97 -24.64
CA PHE A 286 10.13 -14.68 -24.14
C PHE A 286 10.06 -16.18 -24.48
N PRO A 287 10.18 -16.56 -25.76
CA PRO A 287 10.06 -17.96 -26.23
C PRO A 287 11.05 -18.93 -25.57
N GLU A 288 12.20 -18.42 -25.12
CA GLU A 288 13.23 -19.20 -24.41
C GLU A 288 12.74 -19.81 -23.08
N ARG A 289 11.61 -19.35 -22.53
CA ARG A 289 10.96 -19.95 -21.34
C ARG A 289 10.28 -21.28 -21.65
N GLY A 290 10.21 -21.63 -22.94
CA GLY A 290 9.64 -22.88 -23.42
C GLY A 290 8.12 -22.86 -23.54
N ASN A 291 7.60 -24.03 -23.84
CA ASN A 291 6.19 -24.22 -24.17
C ASN A 291 5.46 -24.99 -23.07
N ARG A 292 4.16 -24.80 -23.05
CA ARG A 292 3.16 -25.63 -22.36
C ARG A 292 2.43 -26.49 -23.41
N ILE A 293 2.02 -27.66 -23.04
CA ILE A 293 1.47 -28.63 -23.98
C ILE A 293 0.08 -29.06 -23.52
N LEU A 294 -0.90 -28.87 -24.39
CA LEU A 294 -2.26 -29.38 -24.18
C LEU A 294 -2.57 -30.50 -25.21
N LEU A 295 -3.22 -31.55 -24.73
CA LEU A 295 -3.66 -32.66 -25.59
C LEU A 295 -5.07 -32.40 -26.06
N GLY A 296 -5.21 -31.87 -27.28
CA GLY A 296 -6.50 -31.69 -27.94
C GLY A 296 -7.10 -33.03 -28.33
N THR A 297 -8.32 -33.27 -27.92
CA THR A 297 -9.14 -34.43 -28.28
C THR A 297 -10.57 -33.96 -28.63
N LYS A 298 -11.42 -34.89 -29.07
CA LYS A 298 -12.84 -34.57 -29.30
C LYS A 298 -13.55 -34.08 -28.01
N GLU A 299 -13.07 -34.42 -26.84
CA GLU A 299 -13.65 -34.13 -25.56
C GLU A 299 -12.84 -33.07 -24.86
N VAL A 300 -13.47 -31.92 -24.53
CA VAL A 300 -12.82 -30.78 -23.90
C VAL A 300 -13.76 -30.10 -22.92
N TYR A 301 -13.18 -29.33 -21.99
CA TYR A 301 -13.90 -28.41 -21.13
C TYR A 301 -13.81 -26.99 -21.68
N ILE A 302 -14.93 -26.26 -21.62
CA ILE A 302 -15.01 -24.81 -21.85
C ILE A 302 -15.72 -24.15 -20.67
N ALA A 303 -15.56 -22.84 -20.51
CA ALA A 303 -16.25 -22.11 -19.46
C ALA A 303 -17.76 -22.09 -19.69
N GLU A 304 -18.55 -22.19 -18.61
CA GLU A 304 -20.02 -22.10 -18.69
C GLU A 304 -20.48 -20.79 -19.36
N SER A 305 -19.77 -19.68 -19.06
CA SER A 305 -20.07 -18.40 -19.68
C SER A 305 -19.83 -18.36 -21.18
N ASP A 306 -18.85 -19.11 -21.67
CA ASP A 306 -18.60 -19.25 -23.12
C ASP A 306 -19.63 -20.20 -23.76
N PHE A 307 -19.95 -21.30 -23.08
CA PHE A 307 -21.00 -22.21 -23.53
C PHE A 307 -22.34 -21.49 -23.74
N ARG A 308 -22.75 -20.64 -22.80
CA ARG A 308 -24.00 -19.86 -22.89
C ARG A 308 -23.99 -18.82 -24.02
N ARG A 309 -22.82 -18.41 -24.50
CA ARG A 309 -22.64 -17.43 -25.60
C ARG A 309 -22.43 -18.07 -26.96
N LEU A 310 -22.54 -19.37 -27.09
CA LEU A 310 -22.42 -20.06 -28.39
C LEU A 310 -23.60 -19.70 -29.29
N GLY A 311 -23.32 -19.02 -30.39
CA GLY A 311 -24.31 -18.72 -31.40
C GLY A 311 -24.62 -19.97 -32.24
N GLU A 312 -25.90 -20.31 -32.43
CA GLU A 312 -26.30 -21.42 -33.27
C GLU A 312 -25.98 -21.16 -34.71
N GLY A 313 -25.28 -22.11 -35.37
CA GLY A 313 -24.82 -21.98 -36.74
C GLY A 313 -23.51 -21.21 -36.91
N TYR A 314 -22.98 -20.59 -35.86
CA TYR A 314 -21.71 -19.85 -35.89
C TYR A 314 -20.50 -20.79 -35.83
N VAL A 315 -19.40 -20.36 -36.46
CA VAL A 315 -18.10 -21.04 -36.38
C VAL A 315 -17.34 -20.45 -35.19
N HIS A 316 -17.13 -21.23 -34.16
CA HIS A 316 -16.32 -20.92 -32.99
C HIS A 316 -14.93 -21.53 -33.13
N ARG A 317 -13.97 -21.02 -32.34
CA ARG A 317 -12.61 -21.56 -32.34
C ARG A 317 -12.16 -21.86 -30.90
N LEU A 318 -11.74 -23.08 -30.65
CA LEU A 318 -10.89 -23.36 -29.47
C LEU A 318 -9.50 -22.80 -29.75
N MET A 319 -9.02 -21.98 -28.85
CA MET A 319 -7.77 -21.21 -29.01
C MET A 319 -6.61 -22.17 -29.35
N ASP A 320 -5.89 -21.87 -30.45
CA ASP A 320 -4.76 -22.61 -31.00
C ASP A 320 -4.97 -24.10 -31.28
N TYR A 321 -6.23 -24.55 -31.17
CA TYR A 321 -6.58 -25.95 -31.42
C TYR A 321 -7.42 -26.13 -32.69
N CYS A 322 -8.72 -25.98 -32.65
CA CYS A 322 -9.59 -26.27 -33.76
C CYS A 322 -10.80 -25.33 -33.88
N ASN A 323 -11.37 -25.28 -35.09
CA ASN A 323 -12.65 -24.62 -35.30
C ASN A 323 -13.81 -25.63 -35.12
N PHE A 324 -14.94 -25.18 -34.66
CA PHE A 324 -16.14 -25.98 -34.53
C PHE A 324 -17.40 -25.16 -34.75
N LYS A 325 -18.46 -25.83 -35.14
CA LYS A 325 -19.80 -25.27 -35.32
C LYS A 325 -20.76 -25.85 -34.28
N PHE A 326 -21.55 -24.98 -33.65
CA PHE A 326 -22.62 -25.38 -32.77
C PHE A 326 -23.96 -25.27 -33.51
N LYS A 327 -24.67 -26.37 -33.67
CA LYS A 327 -25.99 -26.41 -34.33
C LYS A 327 -26.80 -27.61 -33.84
N ASN A 328 -28.11 -27.40 -33.56
CA ASN A 328 -29.02 -28.45 -33.09
C ASN A 328 -28.45 -29.23 -31.86
N ASN A 329 -27.88 -28.50 -30.91
CA ASN A 329 -27.25 -29.07 -29.72
C ASN A 329 -26.06 -30.02 -30.01
N LYS A 330 -25.43 -29.91 -31.16
CA LYS A 330 -24.28 -30.72 -31.59
C LYS A 330 -23.09 -29.82 -31.90
N PHE A 331 -21.91 -30.31 -31.51
CA PHE A 331 -20.63 -29.66 -31.84
C PHE A 331 -19.96 -30.46 -32.95
N THR A 332 -19.70 -29.82 -34.08
CA THR A 332 -19.08 -30.47 -35.24
C THR A 332 -17.79 -29.74 -35.60
N TYR A 333 -16.72 -30.49 -35.78
CA TYR A 333 -15.45 -29.94 -36.21
C TYR A 333 -15.59 -29.28 -37.61
N VAL A 334 -14.97 -28.11 -37.75
CA VAL A 334 -14.84 -27.42 -39.05
C VAL A 334 -13.35 -27.41 -39.41
N PRO A 335 -12.98 -28.09 -40.50
CA PRO A 335 -11.59 -28.08 -40.95
C PRO A 335 -11.08 -26.68 -41.23
N GLY A 336 -9.76 -26.48 -41.01
CA GLY A 336 -9.10 -25.21 -41.28
C GLY A 336 -8.32 -24.65 -40.09
N ARG A 337 -7.50 -23.64 -40.36
CA ARG A 337 -6.68 -22.92 -39.40
C ARG A 337 -7.41 -21.67 -38.90
N TYR A 338 -6.67 -20.74 -38.33
CA TYR A 338 -7.20 -19.47 -37.84
C TYR A 338 -7.80 -18.61 -38.96
N GLU A 339 -7.21 -18.62 -40.16
CA GLU A 339 -7.68 -17.80 -41.30
C GLU A 339 -9.09 -18.22 -41.78
N GLU A 340 -9.41 -19.51 -41.80
CA GLU A 340 -10.74 -19.99 -42.14
C GLU A 340 -11.79 -19.60 -41.09
N TYR A 341 -11.41 -19.60 -39.79
CA TYR A 341 -12.27 -19.06 -38.77
C TYR A 341 -12.47 -17.54 -38.94
N LYS A 342 -11.37 -16.81 -39.20
CA LYS A 342 -11.40 -15.34 -39.35
C LYS A 342 -12.31 -14.91 -40.51
N ASN A 343 -12.27 -15.68 -41.62
CA ASN A 343 -13.00 -15.39 -42.84
C ASN A 343 -14.38 -16.07 -42.92
N SER A 344 -14.83 -16.74 -41.84
CA SER A 344 -16.14 -17.38 -41.83
C SER A 344 -17.27 -16.34 -41.86
N GLU A 345 -18.32 -16.59 -42.64
CA GLU A 345 -19.48 -15.71 -42.79
C GLU A 345 -20.18 -15.47 -41.41
N HIS A 346 -20.30 -16.52 -40.63
CA HIS A 346 -20.88 -16.47 -39.27
C HIS A 346 -19.79 -16.76 -38.23
N LYS A 347 -18.97 -15.74 -37.94
CA LYS A 347 -17.87 -15.84 -36.99
C LYS A 347 -18.37 -15.74 -35.54
N GLY A 348 -18.09 -16.77 -34.73
CA GLY A 348 -18.35 -16.83 -33.32
C GLY A 348 -17.15 -16.40 -32.48
N ASN A 349 -16.98 -16.98 -31.31
CA ASN A 349 -15.98 -16.62 -30.29
C ASN A 349 -14.72 -17.49 -30.41
N ILE A 350 -13.58 -16.91 -29.98
CA ILE A 350 -12.38 -17.69 -29.61
C ILE A 350 -12.48 -18.01 -28.15
N ILE A 351 -12.38 -19.27 -27.79
CA ILE A 351 -12.73 -19.83 -26.49
C ILE A 351 -11.51 -20.54 -25.89
N HIS A 352 -11.22 -20.29 -24.61
CA HIS A 352 -10.28 -21.10 -23.86
C HIS A 352 -10.87 -22.48 -23.58
N TRP A 353 -10.01 -23.46 -23.54
CA TRP A 353 -10.40 -24.84 -23.38
C TRP A 353 -9.36 -25.62 -22.61
N LEU A 354 -9.75 -26.71 -22.00
CA LEU A 354 -8.85 -27.67 -21.38
C LEU A 354 -9.23 -29.09 -21.78
N PRO A 355 -8.27 -30.03 -21.89
CA PRO A 355 -8.57 -31.44 -22.10
C PRO A 355 -9.37 -32.00 -20.92
N GLN A 356 -10.04 -33.13 -21.11
CA GLN A 356 -10.79 -33.76 -20.01
C GLN A 356 -9.90 -34.37 -18.90
N GLN A 357 -8.62 -34.59 -19.17
CA GLN A 357 -7.69 -35.22 -18.23
C GLN A 357 -6.49 -34.33 -17.97
N GLY A 358 -5.88 -34.48 -16.79
CA GLY A 358 -4.65 -33.80 -16.44
C GLY A 358 -4.86 -32.38 -15.92
N ASN A 359 -6.08 -31.99 -15.52
CA ASN A 359 -6.37 -30.66 -15.00
C ASN A 359 -6.14 -30.56 -13.49
N VAL A 360 -5.98 -29.34 -13.02
CA VAL A 360 -5.85 -29.01 -11.61
C VAL A 360 -7.07 -28.23 -11.17
N PRO A 361 -7.74 -28.56 -10.07
CA PRO A 361 -8.76 -27.71 -9.49
C PRO A 361 -8.17 -26.37 -9.07
N VAL A 362 -8.81 -25.29 -9.48
CA VAL A 362 -8.38 -23.92 -9.21
C VAL A 362 -9.54 -23.12 -8.64
N GLU A 363 -9.25 -22.41 -7.57
CA GLU A 363 -10.15 -21.46 -6.94
C GLU A 363 -9.55 -20.07 -7.10
N VAL A 364 -10.31 -19.12 -7.66
CA VAL A 364 -9.89 -17.74 -7.77
C VAL A 364 -10.74 -16.86 -6.86
N VAL A 365 -10.10 -16.23 -5.89
CA VAL A 365 -10.73 -15.21 -5.04
C VAL A 365 -10.69 -13.88 -5.81
N LEU A 366 -11.85 -13.39 -6.20
CA LEU A 366 -12.03 -12.14 -6.94
C LEU A 366 -12.07 -10.93 -5.98
N GLU A 367 -11.94 -9.73 -6.51
CA GLU A 367 -11.79 -8.48 -5.74
C GLU A 367 -12.91 -8.18 -4.73
N HIS A 368 -14.10 -8.71 -4.93
CA HIS A 368 -15.23 -8.59 -3.98
C HIS A 368 -15.36 -9.78 -3.03
N ASN A 369 -14.29 -10.57 -2.87
CA ASN A 369 -14.27 -11.81 -2.11
C ASN A 369 -15.26 -12.86 -2.65
N ILE A 370 -15.57 -12.79 -3.94
CA ILE A 370 -16.36 -13.80 -4.67
C ILE A 370 -15.40 -14.89 -5.14
N ILE A 371 -15.78 -16.14 -4.92
CA ILE A 371 -14.97 -17.29 -5.31
C ILE A 371 -15.42 -17.79 -6.68
N SER A 372 -14.49 -17.83 -7.65
CA SER A 372 -14.69 -18.49 -8.94
C SER A 372 -14.00 -19.85 -8.91
N MET A 373 -14.78 -20.91 -9.03
CA MET A 373 -14.29 -22.28 -9.09
C MET A 373 -14.08 -22.72 -10.52
N GLY A 374 -13.02 -23.51 -10.77
CA GLY A 374 -12.73 -24.00 -12.09
C GLY A 374 -11.57 -24.99 -12.13
N ILE A 375 -11.07 -25.19 -13.33
CA ILE A 375 -9.92 -26.05 -13.61
C ILE A 375 -8.84 -25.25 -14.37
N GLY A 376 -7.59 -25.55 -14.07
CA GLY A 376 -6.42 -25.02 -14.76
C GLY A 376 -5.61 -26.11 -15.45
N GLU A 377 -4.62 -25.73 -16.22
CA GLU A 377 -3.70 -26.63 -16.90
C GLU A 377 -2.90 -27.50 -15.93
N ASP A 378 -2.52 -28.69 -16.36
CA ASP A 378 -1.66 -29.62 -15.60
C ASP A 378 -0.34 -28.93 -15.17
N GLY A 379 0.22 -28.08 -16.02
CA GLY A 379 1.42 -27.29 -15.72
C GLY A 379 1.32 -26.39 -14.50
N MET A 380 0.14 -26.09 -14.00
CA MET A 380 -0.04 -25.30 -12.77
C MET A 380 0.34 -26.06 -11.49
N LYS A 381 0.47 -27.39 -11.52
CA LYS A 381 0.84 -28.22 -10.34
C LYS A 381 2.18 -27.85 -9.73
N VAL A 382 3.10 -27.25 -10.50
CA VAL A 382 4.42 -26.85 -10.04
C VAL A 382 4.49 -25.45 -9.47
N LEU A 383 3.37 -24.71 -9.51
CA LEU A 383 3.29 -23.33 -9.01
C LEU A 383 3.53 -23.30 -7.49
N LYS A 384 4.14 -22.22 -7.04
CA LYS A 384 4.45 -21.99 -5.63
C LYS A 384 3.71 -20.77 -5.12
N VAL A 385 3.39 -20.78 -3.83
CA VAL A 385 2.80 -19.62 -3.15
C VAL A 385 3.66 -18.37 -3.38
N GLY A 386 3.01 -17.28 -3.75
CA GLY A 386 3.66 -16.03 -4.08
C GLY A 386 3.93 -15.80 -5.57
N GLN A 387 3.94 -16.83 -6.40
CA GLN A 387 4.09 -16.65 -7.85
C GLN A 387 2.90 -15.91 -8.45
N ILE A 388 3.19 -15.09 -9.46
CA ILE A 388 2.17 -14.38 -10.22
C ILE A 388 2.10 -15.03 -11.59
N VAL A 389 0.88 -15.30 -12.02
CA VAL A 389 0.57 -15.89 -13.32
C VAL A 389 -0.45 -15.04 -14.05
N GLN A 390 -0.46 -15.11 -15.36
CA GLN A 390 -1.53 -14.57 -16.18
C GLN A 390 -2.51 -15.69 -16.52
N LEU A 391 -3.74 -15.59 -16.05
CA LEU A 391 -4.83 -16.39 -16.62
C LEU A 391 -5.16 -15.77 -17.97
N GLU A 392 -4.67 -16.39 -19.03
CA GLU A 392 -4.55 -15.81 -20.36
C GLU A 392 -5.86 -15.17 -20.84
N ARG A 393 -5.78 -13.92 -21.34
CA ARG A 393 -6.91 -13.08 -21.78
C ARG A 393 -7.97 -12.79 -20.68
N ARG A 394 -7.70 -13.14 -19.43
CA ARG A 394 -8.60 -12.86 -18.31
C ARG A 394 -8.01 -11.79 -17.39
N TYR A 395 -7.01 -12.15 -16.61
CA TYR A 395 -6.38 -11.26 -15.62
C TYR A 395 -5.08 -11.87 -15.06
N PHE A 396 -4.30 -11.06 -14.39
CA PHE A 396 -3.20 -11.53 -13.54
C PHE A 396 -3.75 -12.02 -12.21
N ALA A 397 -3.12 -13.04 -11.66
CA ALA A 397 -3.45 -13.59 -10.35
C ALA A 397 -2.19 -14.05 -9.61
N ARG A 398 -2.22 -13.96 -8.29
CA ARG A 398 -1.14 -14.47 -7.44
C ARG A 398 -1.56 -15.79 -6.79
N VAL A 399 -0.64 -16.72 -6.74
CA VAL A 399 -0.83 -17.98 -6.00
C VAL A 399 -0.83 -17.68 -4.50
N ASP A 400 -1.96 -17.85 -3.84
CA ASP A 400 -2.12 -17.60 -2.40
C ASP A 400 -1.93 -18.88 -1.57
N ALA A 401 -2.43 -20.00 -2.08
CA ALA A 401 -2.23 -21.31 -1.45
C ALA A 401 -2.14 -22.43 -2.49
N VAL A 402 -1.38 -23.46 -2.16
CA VAL A 402 -1.30 -24.72 -2.89
C VAL A 402 -1.58 -25.85 -1.89
N THR A 403 -2.61 -26.62 -2.14
CA THR A 403 -3.00 -27.80 -1.35
C THR A 403 -2.97 -29.05 -2.21
N PRO A 404 -3.04 -30.24 -1.64
CA PRO A 404 -3.14 -31.47 -2.42
C PRO A 404 -4.36 -31.50 -3.36
N ASP A 405 -5.44 -30.80 -3.02
CA ASP A 405 -6.73 -30.86 -3.71
C ASP A 405 -6.93 -29.71 -4.69
N LYS A 406 -6.31 -28.55 -4.48
CA LYS A 406 -6.52 -27.35 -5.30
C LYS A 406 -5.42 -26.32 -5.18
N ILE A 407 -5.38 -25.41 -6.16
CA ILE A 407 -4.61 -24.16 -6.12
C ILE A 407 -5.56 -23.00 -5.87
N VAL A 408 -5.22 -22.16 -4.92
CA VAL A 408 -5.96 -20.91 -4.63
C VAL A 408 -5.20 -19.74 -5.22
N LEU A 409 -5.86 -19.00 -6.08
CA LEU A 409 -5.35 -17.78 -6.71
C LEU A 409 -6.09 -16.56 -6.18
N TRP A 410 -5.40 -15.47 -6.06
CA TRP A 410 -5.98 -14.17 -5.76
C TRP A 410 -5.94 -13.28 -7.00
N TYR A 411 -7.10 -12.76 -7.37
CA TYR A 411 -7.22 -11.78 -8.45
C TYR A 411 -6.35 -10.56 -8.17
N LEU A 412 -5.62 -10.13 -9.19
CA LEU A 412 -4.77 -8.95 -9.12
C LEU A 412 -5.39 -7.79 -9.92
N HIS A 413 -5.30 -7.84 -11.25
CA HIS A 413 -5.94 -6.92 -12.19
C HIS A 413 -5.91 -7.49 -13.62
N LYS A 414 -6.58 -6.82 -14.55
CA LYS A 414 -6.58 -7.15 -15.99
C LYS A 414 -5.34 -6.63 -16.70
#